data_53f4f8c3eff42c14fd28b4f8f685b57b
#
_entry.id   53f4f8c3eff42c14fd28b4f8f685b57b
#
_cell.length_a   1.000
_cell.length_b   1.000
_cell.length_c   1.000
_cell.angle_alpha   90.00
_cell.angle_beta   90.00
_cell.angle_gamma   90.00
#
_symmetry.space_group_name_H-M   'P 1'
#
loop_
_entity.id
_entity.type
_entity.pdbx_description
1 polymer ?
#
loop_
_entity_poly.entity_id
_entity_poly.type
_entity_poly.pdbx_seq_one_letter_code
_entity_poly.pdbx_strand_id
1 'polypeptide(L)'
;MARGERWLGPMRPFVHARLPPPPASIIELGCGSEGGFVRADFEAYEPSRPVDAIVASRSLHHVADLDAVLDRAAAALRPGGTILVLEWSWEHFDEATARWCFSRLDGSPGEQRGWLERRRAGWLASGLTWGAYFQEWAEGHGLRRSEHVVQGLDARFERASCEHGPYFFADLREGAEREEQAAIDSGAIRAGGVRYVARGLERPSASAA
;
A
#
# COMPACT_ATOMS: atom_id res chain seq x y z
N MET A 1 0.91 -12.50 16.54
CA MET A 1 0.52 -12.32 15.12
C MET A 1 1.47 -11.34 14.48
N ALA A 2 2.09 -11.66 13.36
CA ALA A 2 3.01 -10.74 12.68
C ALA A 2 2.26 -9.48 12.18
N ARG A 3 2.97 -8.32 12.07
CA ARG A 3 2.39 -7.05 11.60
C ARG A 3 1.70 -7.19 10.23
N GLY A 4 2.29 -7.97 9.34
CA GLY A 4 1.73 -8.27 8.02
C GLY A 4 0.37 -8.95 8.10
N GLU A 5 0.22 -9.95 8.94
CA GLU A 5 -1.07 -10.65 9.15
C GLU A 5 -2.15 -9.73 9.71
N ARG A 6 -1.80 -8.85 10.67
CA ARG A 6 -2.77 -7.88 11.25
C ARG A 6 -3.24 -6.86 10.22
N TRP A 7 -2.42 -6.54 9.23
CA TRP A 7 -2.79 -5.61 8.17
C TRP A 7 -3.57 -6.29 7.05
N LEU A 8 -3.11 -7.44 6.57
CA LEU A 8 -3.75 -8.18 5.48
C LEU A 8 -5.09 -8.79 5.88
N GLY A 9 -5.23 -9.22 7.14
CA GLY A 9 -6.48 -9.84 7.62
C GLY A 9 -7.72 -9.01 7.28
N PRO A 10 -7.84 -7.76 7.73
CA PRO A 10 -8.95 -6.88 7.37
C PRO A 10 -9.04 -6.52 5.89
N MET A 11 -7.92 -6.55 5.15
CA MET A 11 -7.88 -6.25 3.71
C MET A 11 -8.23 -7.45 2.83
N ARG A 12 -8.16 -8.70 3.35
CA ARG A 12 -8.49 -9.91 2.59
C ARG A 12 -9.86 -9.86 1.91
N PRO A 13 -10.96 -9.49 2.55
CA PRO A 13 -12.25 -9.42 1.88
C PRO A 13 -12.23 -8.45 0.67
N PHE A 14 -11.57 -7.31 0.82
CA PHE A 14 -11.41 -6.34 -0.27
C PHE A 14 -10.63 -6.93 -1.45
N VAL A 15 -9.51 -7.61 -1.18
CA VAL A 15 -8.66 -8.24 -2.17
C VAL A 15 -9.39 -9.40 -2.85
N HIS A 16 -9.90 -10.37 -2.07
CA HIS A 16 -10.55 -11.57 -2.61
C HIS A 16 -11.79 -11.26 -3.46
N ALA A 17 -12.57 -10.24 -3.09
CA ALA A 17 -13.76 -9.84 -3.86
C ALA A 17 -13.43 -9.28 -5.26
N ARG A 18 -12.16 -8.94 -5.52
CA ARG A 18 -11.70 -8.29 -6.75
C ARG A 18 -10.73 -9.14 -7.58
N LEU A 19 -10.26 -10.23 -7.01
CA LEU A 19 -9.44 -11.20 -7.73
C LEU A 19 -10.29 -12.11 -8.64
N PRO A 20 -9.73 -12.53 -9.76
CA PRO A 20 -10.40 -13.54 -10.62
C PRO A 20 -10.56 -14.86 -9.87
N PRO A 21 -11.63 -15.62 -10.15
CA PRO A 21 -11.83 -16.94 -9.55
C PRO A 21 -10.73 -17.93 -9.97
N PRO A 22 -10.41 -18.93 -9.15
CA PRO A 22 -9.51 -20.01 -9.55
C PRO A 22 -10.03 -20.83 -10.74
N PRO A 23 -9.14 -21.38 -11.59
CA PRO A 23 -7.69 -21.24 -11.54
C PRO A 23 -7.23 -19.90 -12.13
N ALA A 24 -6.49 -19.10 -11.35
CA ALA A 24 -5.96 -17.82 -11.80
C ALA A 24 -4.48 -17.70 -11.44
N SER A 25 -3.69 -17.11 -12.34
CA SER A 25 -2.29 -16.76 -12.09
C SER A 25 -2.21 -15.39 -11.47
N ILE A 26 -1.73 -15.32 -10.23
CA ILE A 26 -1.67 -14.09 -9.44
C ILE A 26 -0.24 -13.86 -8.96
N ILE A 27 0.25 -12.65 -9.13
CA ILE A 27 1.55 -12.20 -8.62
C ILE A 27 1.34 -11.20 -7.49
N GLU A 28 2.09 -11.34 -6.41
CA GLU A 28 2.18 -10.36 -5.35
C GLU A 28 3.49 -9.58 -5.44
N LEU A 29 3.38 -8.26 -5.48
CA LEU A 29 4.49 -7.31 -5.43
C LEU A 29 4.66 -6.82 -4.00
N GLY A 30 5.81 -7.07 -3.37
CA GLY A 30 6.13 -6.50 -2.07
C GLY A 30 6.43 -7.51 -0.98
N CYS A 31 6.48 -7.01 0.26
CA CYS A 31 6.90 -7.77 1.45
C CYS A 31 5.82 -8.66 2.05
N GLY A 32 4.69 -8.81 1.40
CA GLY A 32 3.60 -9.66 1.84
C GLY A 32 3.97 -11.13 1.70
N SER A 33 3.65 -11.93 2.67
CA SER A 33 3.81 -13.37 2.64
C SER A 33 2.54 -14.00 3.12
N GLU A 34 1.55 -14.14 2.24
CA GLU A 34 0.46 -15.04 2.57
C GLU A 34 -0.23 -15.65 1.36
N GLY A 35 -0.18 -16.97 1.35
CA GLY A 35 -1.22 -17.82 0.84
C GLY A 35 -1.45 -17.84 -0.67
N GLY A 36 -0.55 -18.47 -1.45
CA GLY A 36 -0.89 -18.93 -2.79
C GLY A 36 -0.54 -18.01 -3.95
N PHE A 37 0.10 -16.87 -3.68
CA PHE A 37 0.59 -15.97 -4.72
C PHE A 37 2.09 -16.21 -4.98
N VAL A 38 2.51 -16.06 -6.23
CA VAL A 38 3.93 -16.06 -6.58
C VAL A 38 4.51 -14.72 -6.15
N ARG A 39 5.47 -14.75 -5.22
CA ARG A 39 6.25 -13.56 -4.85
C ARG A 39 7.17 -13.18 -5.99
N ALA A 40 7.15 -11.92 -6.37
CA ALA A 40 8.05 -11.40 -7.37
C ALA A 40 8.78 -10.17 -6.85
N ASP A 41 10.11 -10.18 -6.97
CA ASP A 41 10.89 -8.97 -6.96
C ASP A 41 10.75 -8.32 -8.35
N PHE A 42 9.91 -7.29 -8.43
CA PHE A 42 9.59 -6.66 -9.72
C PHE A 42 10.72 -5.84 -10.33
N GLU A 43 11.78 -5.60 -9.60
CA GLU A 43 13.01 -5.05 -10.20
C GLU A 43 13.72 -6.09 -11.08
N ALA A 44 13.45 -7.40 -10.84
CA ALA A 44 14.12 -8.50 -11.52
C ALA A 44 13.18 -9.56 -12.14
N TYR A 45 11.85 -9.48 -11.91
CA TYR A 45 10.93 -10.54 -12.31
C TYR A 45 10.33 -10.30 -13.70
N GLU A 46 10.49 -11.28 -14.58
CA GLU A 46 9.81 -11.36 -15.86
C GLU A 46 8.95 -12.63 -15.90
N PRO A 47 7.62 -12.53 -15.93
CA PRO A 47 6.78 -13.71 -16.03
C PRO A 47 6.94 -14.37 -17.40
N SER A 48 7.03 -15.69 -17.42
CA SER A 48 7.11 -16.48 -18.66
C SER A 48 5.83 -16.43 -19.52
N ARG A 49 4.73 -15.96 -18.94
CA ARG A 49 3.42 -15.75 -19.58
C ARG A 49 2.63 -14.68 -18.86
N PRO A 50 1.68 -13.99 -19.55
CA PRO A 50 0.82 -13.01 -18.91
C PRO A 50 0.03 -13.59 -17.73
N VAL A 51 -0.19 -12.78 -16.70
CA VAL A 51 -0.91 -13.16 -15.47
C VAL A 51 -2.30 -12.54 -15.43
N ASP A 52 -3.19 -13.18 -14.67
CA ASP A 52 -4.59 -12.76 -14.53
C ASP A 52 -4.74 -11.58 -13.57
N ALA A 53 -3.91 -11.51 -12.53
CA ALA A 53 -3.93 -10.43 -11.58
C ALA A 53 -2.55 -10.13 -10.99
N ILE A 54 -2.38 -8.87 -10.57
CA ILE A 54 -1.24 -8.37 -9.81
C ILE A 54 -1.76 -7.70 -8.54
N VAL A 55 -1.18 -8.04 -7.40
CA VAL A 55 -1.47 -7.39 -6.11
C VAL A 55 -0.20 -6.72 -5.62
N ALA A 56 -0.22 -5.42 -5.42
CA ALA A 56 0.88 -4.68 -4.79
C ALA A 56 0.44 -4.19 -3.40
N SER A 57 1.18 -4.57 -2.37
CA SER A 57 0.82 -4.25 -1.00
C SER A 57 1.98 -3.58 -0.27
N ARG A 58 1.84 -2.29 0.02
CA ARG A 58 2.79 -1.47 0.78
C ARG A 58 4.22 -1.56 0.25
N SER A 59 4.37 -1.49 -1.04
CA SER A 59 5.66 -1.73 -1.71
C SER A 59 6.05 -0.62 -2.68
N LEU A 60 5.09 -0.06 -3.41
CA LEU A 60 5.40 0.88 -4.50
C LEU A 60 5.98 2.22 -4.00
N HIS A 61 5.66 2.62 -2.77
CA HIS A 61 6.24 3.82 -2.17
C HIS A 61 7.74 3.69 -1.83
N HIS A 62 8.29 2.48 -1.87
CA HIS A 62 9.71 2.21 -1.61
C HIS A 62 10.55 1.95 -2.88
N VAL A 63 9.93 1.73 -4.04
CA VAL A 63 10.68 1.34 -5.23
C VAL A 63 11.54 2.51 -5.76
N ALA A 64 12.76 2.23 -6.16
CA ALA A 64 13.69 3.24 -6.67
C ALA A 64 13.23 3.78 -8.03
N ASP A 65 12.83 2.91 -8.96
CA ASP A 65 12.30 3.25 -10.28
C ASP A 65 10.86 2.77 -10.42
N LEU A 66 9.91 3.65 -10.06
CA LEU A 66 8.49 3.36 -10.13
C LEU A 66 8.02 3.10 -11.55
N ASP A 67 8.51 3.89 -12.50
CA ASP A 67 8.10 3.78 -13.90
C ASP A 67 8.50 2.43 -14.47
N ALA A 68 9.73 1.99 -14.27
CA ALA A 68 10.20 0.69 -14.73
C ALA A 68 9.40 -0.47 -14.09
N VAL A 69 9.06 -0.37 -12.80
CA VAL A 69 8.24 -1.38 -12.11
C VAL A 69 6.84 -1.43 -12.67
N LEU A 70 6.21 -0.27 -12.90
CA LEU A 70 4.84 -0.22 -13.44
C LEU A 70 4.78 -0.62 -14.91
N ASP A 71 5.80 -0.32 -15.72
CA ASP A 71 5.91 -0.78 -17.11
C ASP A 71 5.99 -2.32 -17.18
N ARG A 72 6.79 -2.94 -16.30
CA ARG A 72 6.85 -4.41 -16.20
C ARG A 72 5.53 -4.99 -15.73
N ALA A 73 4.87 -4.36 -14.75
CA ALA A 73 3.56 -4.81 -14.31
C ALA A 73 2.52 -4.76 -15.43
N ALA A 74 2.52 -3.68 -16.23
CA ALA A 74 1.64 -3.55 -17.39
C ALA A 74 1.95 -4.58 -18.49
N ALA A 75 3.24 -4.88 -18.72
CA ALA A 75 3.64 -5.92 -19.68
C ALA A 75 3.29 -7.34 -19.19
N ALA A 76 3.36 -7.57 -17.90
CA ALA A 76 3.06 -8.86 -17.28
C ALA A 76 1.57 -9.16 -17.19
N LEU A 77 0.73 -8.13 -17.08
CA LEU A 77 -0.71 -8.30 -16.93
C LEU A 77 -1.36 -8.58 -18.31
N ARG A 78 -2.26 -9.57 -18.37
CA ARG A 78 -3.04 -9.79 -19.58
C ARG A 78 -4.01 -8.64 -19.84
N PRO A 79 -4.44 -8.40 -21.08
CA PRO A 79 -5.52 -7.47 -21.39
C PRO A 79 -6.76 -7.78 -20.53
N GLY A 80 -7.38 -6.75 -19.95
CA GLY A 80 -8.50 -6.90 -19.01
C GLY A 80 -8.18 -7.58 -17.67
N GLY A 81 -6.93 -7.97 -17.43
CA GLY A 81 -6.47 -8.47 -16.12
C GLY A 81 -6.58 -7.41 -15.03
N THR A 82 -6.54 -7.82 -13.76
CA THR A 82 -6.76 -6.90 -12.62
C THR A 82 -5.44 -6.54 -11.93
N ILE A 83 -5.22 -5.25 -11.70
CA ILE A 83 -4.20 -4.80 -10.75
C ILE A 83 -4.89 -4.21 -9.51
N LEU A 84 -4.45 -4.68 -8.33
CA LEU A 84 -4.88 -4.23 -7.01
C LEU A 84 -3.68 -3.63 -6.30
N VAL A 85 -3.81 -2.37 -5.85
CA VAL A 85 -2.74 -1.71 -5.10
C VAL A 85 -3.28 -1.24 -3.76
N LEU A 86 -2.59 -1.65 -2.70
CA LEU A 86 -2.85 -1.24 -1.33
C LEU A 86 -1.63 -0.48 -0.85
N GLU A 87 -1.74 0.85 -0.75
CA GLU A 87 -0.60 1.72 -0.51
C GLU A 87 -0.80 2.70 0.63
N TRP A 88 0.27 3.38 0.98
CA TRP A 88 0.32 4.37 2.03
C TRP A 88 0.42 5.79 1.47
N SER A 89 -0.51 6.65 1.88
CA SER A 89 -0.42 8.10 1.70
C SER A 89 0.32 8.70 2.90
N TRP A 90 1.63 8.56 2.93
CA TRP A 90 2.44 9.05 4.05
C TRP A 90 2.31 10.58 4.22
N GLU A 91 2.05 11.31 3.15
CA GLU A 91 1.79 12.75 3.13
C GLU A 91 0.50 13.13 3.86
N HIS A 92 -0.38 12.17 4.14
CA HIS A 92 -1.58 12.34 4.96
C HIS A 92 -1.32 12.08 6.46
N PHE A 93 -0.13 11.63 6.83
CA PHE A 93 0.22 11.38 8.22
C PHE A 93 0.58 12.70 8.92
N ASP A 94 -0.40 13.58 9.05
CA ASP A 94 -0.29 14.87 9.71
C ASP A 94 -0.22 14.75 11.25
N GLU A 95 -0.06 15.87 11.95
CA GLU A 95 0.10 15.87 13.40
C GLU A 95 -1.18 15.38 14.12
N ALA A 96 -2.37 15.68 13.62
CA ALA A 96 -3.61 15.19 14.20
C ALA A 96 -3.69 13.67 14.12
N THR A 97 -3.40 13.11 12.95
CA THR A 97 -3.34 11.66 12.73
C THR A 97 -2.26 11.00 13.57
N ALA A 98 -1.07 11.61 13.66
CA ALA A 98 0.02 11.10 14.49
C ALA A 98 -0.35 11.05 15.98
N ARG A 99 -0.89 12.13 16.52
CA ARG A 99 -1.35 12.19 17.93
C ARG A 99 -2.45 11.19 18.20
N TRP A 100 -3.38 11.02 17.26
CA TRP A 100 -4.44 10.02 17.36
C TRP A 100 -3.84 8.60 17.43
N CYS A 101 -2.89 8.25 16.57
CA CYS A 101 -2.19 6.97 16.60
C CYS A 101 -1.43 6.77 17.93
N PHE A 102 -0.66 7.79 18.34
CA PHE A 102 0.18 7.70 19.54
C PHE A 102 -0.63 7.57 20.84
N SER A 103 -1.85 8.10 20.89
CA SER A 103 -2.75 7.93 22.05
C SER A 103 -3.30 6.50 22.19
N ARG A 104 -3.12 5.66 21.18
CA ARG A 104 -3.64 4.28 21.09
C ARG A 104 -2.54 3.22 21.13
N LEU A 105 -1.30 3.62 21.32
CA LEU A 105 -0.19 2.70 21.56
C LEU A 105 -0.34 2.09 22.96
N ASP A 106 -0.18 0.77 23.05
CA ASP A 106 -0.32 0.01 24.29
C ASP A 106 0.87 0.12 25.24
N GLY A 107 1.90 0.89 24.84
CA GLY A 107 3.03 1.18 25.70
C GLY A 107 3.96 -0.02 25.95
N SER A 108 3.99 -1.00 25.06
CA SER A 108 4.87 -2.16 25.17
C SER A 108 6.33 -1.73 25.39
N PRO A 109 6.98 -2.11 26.49
CA PRO A 109 8.36 -1.70 26.78
C PRO A 109 9.36 -2.57 26.02
N GLY A 110 10.49 -1.97 25.60
CA GLY A 110 11.68 -2.70 25.17
C GLY A 110 12.04 -2.63 23.69
N GLU A 111 12.93 -3.53 23.26
CA GLU A 111 13.51 -3.61 21.92
C GLU A 111 12.50 -3.95 20.79
N GLN A 112 11.30 -4.41 21.14
CA GLN A 112 10.21 -4.72 20.23
C GLN A 112 9.26 -3.54 19.98
N ARG A 113 9.70 -2.30 20.19
CA ARG A 113 8.88 -1.12 19.90
C ARG A 113 8.43 -1.13 18.44
N GLY A 114 7.14 -1.01 18.24
CA GLY A 114 6.53 -0.89 16.92
C GLY A 114 7.05 0.32 16.15
N TRP A 115 6.74 0.38 14.87
CA TRP A 115 7.17 1.48 14.01
C TRP A 115 6.66 2.85 14.53
N LEU A 116 5.39 2.94 14.91
CA LEU A 116 4.78 4.16 15.46
C LEU A 116 5.47 4.64 16.74
N GLU A 117 5.83 3.72 17.64
CA GLU A 117 6.52 4.08 18.89
C GLU A 117 7.91 4.65 18.61
N ARG A 118 8.66 4.09 17.67
CA ARG A 118 9.93 4.64 17.22
C ARG A 118 9.78 6.03 16.62
N ARG A 119 8.72 6.24 15.81
CA ARG A 119 8.43 7.58 15.24
C ARG A 119 8.09 8.59 16.31
N ARG A 120 7.23 8.23 17.29
CA ARG A 120 6.93 9.06 18.43
C ARG A 120 8.17 9.45 19.23
N ALA A 121 9.02 8.48 19.56
CA ALA A 121 10.24 8.73 20.32
C ALA A 121 11.22 9.66 19.55
N GLY A 122 11.44 9.41 18.26
CA GLY A 122 12.27 10.25 17.39
C GLY A 122 11.73 11.68 17.28
N TRP A 123 10.42 11.83 17.10
CA TRP A 123 9.80 13.14 17.07
C TRP A 123 10.01 13.94 18.37
N LEU A 124 9.70 13.32 19.51
CA LEU A 124 9.89 13.96 20.81
C LEU A 124 11.35 14.35 21.07
N ALA A 125 12.30 13.56 20.59
CA ALA A 125 13.73 13.85 20.75
C ALA A 125 14.24 14.93 19.77
N SER A 126 13.56 15.13 18.62
CA SER A 126 14.02 16.06 17.59
C SER A 126 13.77 17.54 17.94
N GLY A 127 12.78 17.83 18.78
CA GLY A 127 12.33 19.20 19.06
C GLY A 127 11.62 19.90 17.88
N LEU A 128 11.38 19.19 16.78
CA LEU A 128 10.73 19.71 15.59
C LEU A 128 9.20 19.61 15.68
N THR A 129 8.48 20.34 14.82
CA THR A 129 7.07 20.05 14.56
C THR A 129 6.95 18.67 13.93
N TRP A 130 5.79 18.00 14.09
CA TRP A 130 5.57 16.70 13.45
C TRP A 130 5.79 16.73 11.94
N GLY A 131 5.23 17.75 11.27
CA GLY A 131 5.35 17.89 9.81
C GLY A 131 6.81 17.96 9.34
N ALA A 132 7.64 18.80 9.98
CA ALA A 132 9.06 18.92 9.65
C ALA A 132 9.82 17.61 9.91
N TYR A 133 9.64 17.02 11.10
CA TYR A 133 10.26 15.76 11.46
C TYR A 133 9.91 14.62 10.51
N PHE A 134 8.61 14.50 10.19
CA PHE A 134 8.15 13.36 9.42
C PHE A 134 8.46 13.49 7.93
N GLN A 135 8.43 14.71 7.40
CA GLN A 135 8.84 14.99 6.02
C GLN A 135 10.33 14.69 5.83
N GLU A 136 11.20 15.18 6.72
CA GLU A 136 12.63 14.89 6.67
C GLU A 136 12.90 13.37 6.74
N TRP A 137 12.17 12.66 7.61
CA TRP A 137 12.28 11.22 7.72
C TRP A 137 11.84 10.51 6.43
N ALA A 138 10.71 10.90 5.85
CA ALA A 138 10.17 10.27 4.63
C ALA A 138 11.08 10.51 3.41
N GLU A 139 11.58 11.72 3.25
CA GLU A 139 12.54 12.08 2.19
C GLU A 139 13.87 11.35 2.35
N GLY A 140 14.39 11.28 3.58
CA GLY A 140 15.61 10.53 3.90
C GLY A 140 15.51 9.03 3.66
N HIS A 141 14.28 8.49 3.60
CA HIS A 141 14.00 7.09 3.26
C HIS A 141 13.56 6.91 1.80
N GLY A 142 13.59 7.96 0.99
CA GLY A 142 13.22 7.92 -0.42
C GLY A 142 11.76 7.56 -0.66
N LEU A 143 10.86 7.85 0.29
CA LEU A 143 9.45 7.48 0.15
C LEU A 143 8.77 8.32 -0.93
N ARG A 144 8.09 7.65 -1.85
CA ARG A 144 7.25 8.30 -2.85
C ARG A 144 5.89 8.65 -2.27
N ARG A 145 5.36 9.80 -2.66
CA ARG A 145 3.99 10.21 -2.31
C ARG A 145 2.98 9.32 -3.04
N SER A 146 1.87 9.04 -2.39
CA SER A 146 0.81 8.21 -2.98
C SER A 146 0.24 8.80 -4.27
N GLU A 147 0.18 10.13 -4.40
CA GLU A 147 -0.25 10.79 -5.64
C GLU A 147 0.62 10.42 -6.84
N HIS A 148 1.95 10.32 -6.67
CA HIS A 148 2.86 9.92 -7.75
C HIS A 148 2.67 8.44 -8.12
N VAL A 149 2.41 7.58 -7.11
CA VAL A 149 2.10 6.18 -7.36
C VAL A 149 0.80 6.05 -8.16
N VAL A 150 -0.26 6.77 -7.75
CA VAL A 150 -1.56 6.76 -8.44
C VAL A 150 -1.43 7.33 -9.87
N GLN A 151 -0.72 8.43 -10.06
CA GLN A 151 -0.46 8.99 -11.39
C GLN A 151 0.27 8.00 -12.31
N GLY A 152 1.30 7.33 -11.79
CA GLY A 152 2.02 6.29 -12.53
C GLY A 152 1.13 5.11 -12.93
N LEU A 153 0.23 4.69 -12.04
CA LEU A 153 -0.77 3.66 -12.31
C LEU A 153 -1.79 4.11 -13.37
N ASP A 154 -2.34 5.32 -13.25
CA ASP A 154 -3.31 5.88 -14.20
C ASP A 154 -2.75 6.04 -15.62
N ALA A 155 -1.44 6.23 -15.74
CA ALA A 155 -0.77 6.32 -17.04
C ALA A 155 -0.70 4.95 -17.77
N ARG A 156 -0.90 3.82 -17.06
CA ARG A 156 -0.66 2.46 -17.57
C ARG A 156 -1.84 1.52 -17.50
N PHE A 157 -2.84 1.86 -16.70
CA PHE A 157 -3.99 0.99 -16.42
C PHE A 157 -5.29 1.79 -16.48
N GLU A 158 -6.38 1.12 -16.82
CA GLU A 158 -7.71 1.70 -16.75
C GLU A 158 -8.26 1.63 -15.32
N ARG A 159 -8.29 2.77 -14.64
CA ARG A 159 -8.73 2.86 -13.25
C ARG A 159 -10.21 2.52 -13.08
N ALA A 160 -10.51 1.52 -12.28
CA ALA A 160 -11.88 1.16 -11.88
C ALA A 160 -12.28 1.87 -10.57
N SER A 161 -11.38 1.95 -9.58
CA SER A 161 -11.61 2.70 -8.33
C SER A 161 -10.31 3.14 -7.69
N CYS A 162 -10.38 4.22 -6.90
CA CYS A 162 -9.32 4.68 -6.02
C CYS A 162 -9.98 5.26 -4.76
N GLU A 163 -9.81 4.56 -3.63
CA GLU A 163 -10.44 4.88 -2.36
C GLU A 163 -9.37 5.12 -1.30
N HIS A 164 -9.67 6.02 -0.34
CA HIS A 164 -8.82 6.23 0.82
C HIS A 164 -9.49 5.67 2.07
N GLY A 165 -8.70 5.15 3.01
CA GLY A 165 -9.21 4.53 4.21
C GLY A 165 -8.16 4.30 5.29
N PRO A 166 -8.45 3.44 6.28
CA PRO A 166 -7.54 3.10 7.36
C PRO A 166 -6.21 2.51 6.87
N TYR A 167 -5.15 2.80 7.62
CA TYR A 167 -3.81 2.28 7.37
C TYR A 167 -3.07 1.84 8.65
N PHE A 168 -3.22 2.60 9.74
CA PHE A 168 -2.41 2.46 10.94
C PHE A 168 -2.90 1.36 11.90
N PHE A 169 -4.11 0.86 11.72
CA PHE A 169 -4.75 -0.13 12.60
C PHE A 169 -3.87 -1.35 12.90
N ALA A 170 -3.03 -1.76 11.96
CA ALA A 170 -2.15 -2.92 12.14
C ALA A 170 -1.00 -2.68 13.12
N ASP A 171 -0.66 -1.42 13.36
CA ASP A 171 0.35 -0.98 14.34
C ASP A 171 -0.26 -0.61 15.69
N LEU A 172 -1.59 -0.65 15.79
CA LEU A 172 -2.36 -0.33 16.98
C LEU A 172 -2.93 -1.60 17.63
N ARG A 173 -3.74 -1.42 18.68
CA ARG A 173 -4.42 -2.52 19.36
C ARG A 173 -5.43 -3.23 18.46
N GLU A 174 -5.84 -4.42 18.84
CA GLU A 174 -6.86 -5.19 18.13
C GLU A 174 -8.18 -4.39 18.03
N GLY A 175 -8.83 -4.46 16.87
CA GLY A 175 -10.08 -3.73 16.61
C GLY A 175 -9.90 -2.26 16.20
N ALA A 176 -8.66 -1.75 16.16
CA ALA A 176 -8.38 -0.35 15.83
C ALA A 176 -8.83 0.06 14.41
N GLU A 177 -9.05 -0.87 13.47
CA GLU A 177 -9.51 -0.54 12.12
C GLU A 177 -10.83 0.23 12.12
N ARG A 178 -11.80 -0.23 12.91
CA ARG A 178 -13.12 0.43 13.02
C ARG A 178 -13.00 1.80 13.68
N GLU A 179 -12.13 1.94 14.66
CA GLU A 179 -11.88 3.23 15.32
C GLU A 179 -11.19 4.20 14.39
N GLU A 180 -10.22 3.72 13.59
CA GLU A 180 -9.54 4.52 12.58
C GLU A 180 -10.51 5.00 11.51
N GLN A 181 -11.39 4.10 11.00
CA GLN A 181 -12.41 4.47 10.04
C GLN A 181 -13.38 5.52 10.63
N ALA A 182 -13.86 5.34 11.86
CA ALA A 182 -14.74 6.30 12.49
C ALA A 182 -14.06 7.67 12.71
N ALA A 183 -12.78 7.70 13.01
CA ALA A 183 -12.01 8.94 13.13
C ALA A 183 -11.82 9.64 11.76
N ILE A 184 -11.64 8.87 10.69
CA ILE A 184 -11.62 9.37 9.31
C ILE A 184 -12.98 9.96 8.93
N ASP A 185 -14.05 9.21 9.14
CA ASP A 185 -15.42 9.61 8.79
C ASP A 185 -15.86 10.89 9.51
N SER A 186 -15.38 11.09 10.74
CA SER A 186 -15.64 12.31 11.51
C SER A 186 -14.73 13.50 11.13
N GLY A 187 -13.73 13.30 10.28
CA GLY A 187 -12.73 14.30 9.92
C GLY A 187 -11.70 14.59 11.02
N ALA A 188 -11.64 13.77 12.08
CA ALA A 188 -10.66 13.93 13.15
C ALA A 188 -9.24 13.59 12.73
N ILE A 189 -9.08 12.70 11.75
CA ILE A 189 -7.81 12.31 11.14
C ILE A 189 -7.95 12.17 9.63
N ARG A 190 -6.81 12.17 8.93
CA ARG A 190 -6.78 11.92 7.49
C ARG A 190 -6.66 10.42 7.19
N ALA A 191 -7.30 9.97 6.10
CA ALA A 191 -7.15 8.61 5.62
C ALA A 191 -5.72 8.37 5.10
N GLY A 192 -5.00 7.45 5.73
CA GLY A 192 -3.61 7.13 5.38
C GLY A 192 -3.46 6.01 4.35
N GLY A 193 -4.49 5.20 4.12
CA GLY A 193 -4.46 4.08 3.18
C GLY A 193 -5.03 4.44 1.82
N VAL A 194 -4.43 3.90 0.74
CA VAL A 194 -4.95 3.93 -0.63
C VAL A 194 -5.33 2.52 -1.05
N ARG A 195 -6.52 2.37 -1.61
CA ARG A 195 -7.04 1.15 -2.22
C ARG A 195 -7.34 1.44 -3.68
N TYR A 196 -6.44 1.02 -4.55
CA TYR A 196 -6.53 1.27 -5.99
C TYR A 196 -6.83 -0.02 -6.74
N VAL A 197 -7.77 0.03 -7.67
CA VAL A 197 -8.15 -1.09 -8.55
C VAL A 197 -8.18 -0.60 -9.98
N ALA A 198 -7.52 -1.34 -10.88
CA ALA A 198 -7.54 -1.03 -12.30
C ALA A 198 -7.49 -2.29 -13.17
N ARG A 199 -7.70 -2.11 -14.47
CA ARG A 199 -7.62 -3.13 -15.50
C ARG A 199 -6.43 -2.89 -16.41
N GLY A 200 -5.81 -3.99 -16.88
CA GLY A 200 -4.84 -3.93 -17.97
C GLY A 200 -5.49 -3.39 -19.23
N LEU A 201 -4.82 -2.44 -19.89
CA LEU A 201 -5.31 -1.87 -21.14
C LEU A 201 -5.46 -2.96 -22.22
N GLU A 202 -6.51 -2.84 -23.03
CA GLU A 202 -6.65 -3.64 -24.25
C GLU A 202 -5.47 -3.32 -25.17
N ARG A 203 -4.72 -4.33 -25.57
CA ARG A 203 -3.70 -4.15 -26.60
C ARG A 203 -4.42 -3.99 -27.93
N PRO A 204 -4.10 -2.95 -28.74
CA PRO A 204 -4.64 -2.89 -30.09
C PRO A 204 -4.30 -4.22 -30.79
N SER A 205 -5.30 -4.91 -31.28
CA SER A 205 -5.10 -6.12 -32.08
C SER A 205 -4.12 -5.76 -33.18
N ALA A 206 -2.97 -6.45 -33.24
CA ALA A 206 -2.09 -6.37 -34.39
C ALA A 206 -2.96 -6.78 -35.63
N SER A 207 -3.44 -5.76 -36.34
CA SER A 207 -4.16 -5.98 -37.62
C SER A 207 -3.19 -6.73 -38.50
N ALA A 208 -3.56 -7.93 -38.88
CA ALA A 208 -2.79 -8.74 -39.81
C ALA A 208 -2.60 -7.92 -41.09
N ALA A 209 -1.35 -7.51 -41.34
CA ALA A 209 -0.91 -6.97 -42.62
C ALA A 209 -0.54 -8.12 -43.52
#